data_a9701329c5cef70275c16e00f7dfbe4a
#
_entry.id   a9701329c5cef70275c16e00f7dfbe4a
#
_cell.length_a   1.000
_cell.length_b   1.000
_cell.length_c   1.000
_cell.angle_alpha   90.00
_cell.angle_beta   90.00
_cell.angle_gamma   90.00
#
_symmetry.space_group_name_H-M   'P 1'
#
loop_
_entity.id
_entity.type
_entity.pdbx_description
1 polymer ?
#
loop_
_entity_poly.entity_id
_entity_poly.type
_entity_poly.pdbx_seq_one_letter_code
_entity_poly.pdbx_strand_id
1 'polypeptide(L)'
;MKSLKRQQGVVLFFSLIILVMMTVIGIALAVNSTQSLRMAGAGAERVDAKAVADGGLAQVIANNSGAPFANLAASSIASEFGSEQVITPLPLTGVKDVGCQRTANATGANLVSCRRVEVTSTVGFGRENLGSLTVAAGVEQQVLTGN
;
A
#
# COMPACT_ATOMS: atom_id res chain seq x y z
N MET A 1 -36.89 51.01 -46.64
CA MET A 1 -36.95 50.09 -45.49
C MET A 1 -36.86 48.65 -46.06
N LYS A 2 -35.68 48.01 -45.96
CA LYS A 2 -35.46 46.66 -46.46
C LYS A 2 -36.02 45.63 -45.51
N SER A 3 -36.89 44.77 -45.98
CA SER A 3 -37.64 43.76 -45.26
C SER A 3 -36.69 42.67 -44.71
N LEU A 4 -36.55 42.56 -43.41
CA LEU A 4 -35.79 41.56 -42.66
C LEU A 4 -36.53 40.21 -42.47
N LYS A 5 -37.47 39.88 -43.36
CA LYS A 5 -38.40 38.76 -43.15
C LYS A 5 -37.91 37.37 -43.54
N ARG A 6 -36.66 37.12 -43.94
CA ARG A 6 -36.24 35.78 -44.46
C ARG A 6 -35.15 35.05 -43.72
N GLN A 7 -34.72 35.53 -42.55
CA GLN A 7 -33.59 34.91 -41.83
C GLN A 7 -33.98 34.13 -40.56
N GLN A 8 -35.21 34.08 -40.15
CA GLN A 8 -35.63 33.45 -38.91
C GLN A 8 -35.44 31.93 -38.84
N GLY A 9 -35.59 31.21 -39.96
CA GLY A 9 -35.40 29.76 -40.02
C GLY A 9 -33.94 29.30 -39.88
N VAL A 10 -33.02 30.07 -40.50
CA VAL A 10 -31.58 29.75 -40.47
C VAL A 10 -30.97 29.95 -39.09
N VAL A 11 -31.37 31.03 -38.38
CA VAL A 11 -30.90 31.32 -37.01
C VAL A 11 -31.36 30.25 -36.07
N LEU A 12 -32.61 29.78 -36.16
CA LEU A 12 -33.12 28.71 -35.31
C LEU A 12 -32.36 27.38 -35.53
N PHE A 13 -32.03 27.05 -36.77
CA PHE A 13 -31.27 25.86 -37.14
C PHE A 13 -29.84 25.92 -36.57
N PHE A 14 -29.12 27.03 -36.73
CA PHE A 14 -27.79 27.20 -36.15
C PHE A 14 -27.84 27.19 -34.62
N SER A 15 -28.82 27.80 -33.98
CA SER A 15 -29.02 27.79 -32.53
C SER A 15 -29.19 26.36 -32.01
N LEU A 16 -29.96 25.53 -32.71
CA LEU A 16 -30.19 24.14 -32.36
C LEU A 16 -28.91 23.29 -32.46
N ILE A 17 -28.12 23.48 -33.52
CA ILE A 17 -26.84 22.79 -33.71
C ILE A 17 -25.86 23.18 -32.58
N ILE A 18 -25.73 24.47 -32.29
CA ILE A 18 -24.85 24.92 -31.20
C ILE A 18 -25.29 24.35 -29.85
N LEU A 19 -26.58 24.33 -29.56
CA LEU A 19 -27.12 23.78 -28.33
C LEU A 19 -26.81 22.28 -28.22
N VAL A 20 -26.97 21.51 -29.29
CA VAL A 20 -26.63 20.08 -29.31
C VAL A 20 -25.13 19.89 -29.11
N MET A 21 -24.28 20.65 -29.77
CA MET A 21 -22.84 20.55 -29.57
C MET A 21 -22.43 20.87 -28.11
N MET A 22 -22.98 21.91 -27.52
CA MET A 22 -22.71 22.28 -26.13
C MET A 22 -23.18 21.22 -25.14
N THR A 23 -24.33 20.59 -25.38
CA THR A 23 -24.83 19.49 -24.53
C THR A 23 -23.92 18.26 -24.61
N VAL A 24 -23.47 17.87 -25.80
CA VAL A 24 -22.56 16.74 -25.98
C VAL A 24 -21.22 16.98 -25.26
N ILE A 25 -20.64 18.17 -25.41
CA ILE A 25 -19.40 18.55 -24.72
C ILE A 25 -19.62 18.54 -23.20
N GLY A 26 -20.73 19.09 -22.71
CA GLY A 26 -21.07 19.10 -21.28
C GLY A 26 -21.17 17.69 -20.70
N ILE A 27 -21.83 16.77 -21.39
CA ILE A 27 -21.94 15.36 -20.96
C ILE A 27 -20.57 14.69 -20.93
N ALA A 28 -19.75 14.89 -21.97
CA ALA A 28 -18.41 14.32 -22.06
C ALA A 28 -17.51 14.76 -20.90
N LEU A 29 -17.56 16.06 -20.54
CA LEU A 29 -16.81 16.59 -19.39
C LEU A 29 -17.32 16.05 -18.06
N ALA A 30 -18.64 15.92 -17.89
CA ALA A 30 -19.24 15.38 -16.67
C ALA A 30 -18.83 13.91 -16.44
N VAL A 31 -18.86 13.07 -17.48
CA VAL A 31 -18.45 11.67 -17.39
C VAL A 31 -16.96 11.57 -17.03
N ASN A 32 -16.12 12.36 -17.68
CA ASN A 32 -14.68 12.35 -17.40
C ASN A 32 -14.36 12.80 -15.95
N SER A 33 -15.04 13.83 -15.45
CA SER A 33 -14.89 14.26 -14.05
C SER A 33 -15.26 13.16 -13.05
N THR A 34 -16.36 12.45 -13.30
CA THR A 34 -16.83 11.36 -12.42
C THR A 34 -15.83 10.20 -12.38
N GLN A 35 -15.24 9.84 -13.51
CA GLN A 35 -14.22 8.80 -13.58
C GLN A 35 -12.94 9.22 -12.83
N SER A 36 -12.52 10.47 -13.01
CA SER A 36 -11.35 11.01 -12.32
C SER A 36 -11.52 10.99 -10.80
N LEU A 37 -12.70 11.38 -10.30
CA LEU A 37 -13.00 11.34 -8.86
C LEU A 37 -13.00 9.91 -8.32
N ARG A 38 -13.53 8.94 -9.05
CA ARG A 38 -13.50 7.53 -8.63
C ARG A 38 -12.08 6.97 -8.57
N MET A 39 -11.24 7.30 -9.55
CA MET A 39 -9.83 6.91 -9.54
C MET A 39 -9.05 7.55 -8.40
N ALA A 40 -9.29 8.84 -8.12
CA ALA A 40 -8.69 9.53 -7.01
C ALA A 40 -9.10 8.93 -5.66
N GLY A 41 -10.38 8.59 -5.48
CA GLY A 41 -10.89 7.92 -4.29
C GLY A 41 -10.22 6.56 -4.05
N ALA A 42 -10.19 5.71 -5.07
CA ALA A 42 -9.54 4.40 -4.97
C ALA A 42 -8.03 4.51 -4.70
N GLY A 43 -7.38 5.52 -5.27
CA GLY A 43 -5.98 5.82 -4.99
C GLY A 43 -5.74 6.24 -3.54
N ALA A 44 -6.61 7.09 -3.00
CA ALA A 44 -6.54 7.55 -1.61
C ALA A 44 -6.70 6.40 -0.62
N GLU A 45 -7.70 5.53 -0.82
CA GLU A 45 -7.91 4.34 0.01
C GLU A 45 -6.69 3.40 0.04
N ARG A 46 -6.03 3.22 -1.12
CA ARG A 46 -4.83 2.40 -1.20
C ARG A 46 -3.64 3.01 -0.47
N VAL A 47 -3.49 4.34 -0.52
CA VAL A 47 -2.42 5.05 0.21
C VAL A 47 -2.66 4.97 1.71
N ASP A 48 -3.92 5.11 2.15
CA ASP A 48 -4.30 4.96 3.55
C ASP A 48 -4.02 3.53 4.05
N ALA A 49 -4.45 2.52 3.31
CA ALA A 49 -4.16 1.12 3.59
C ALA A 49 -2.65 0.86 3.71
N LYS A 50 -1.85 1.47 2.82
CA LYS A 50 -0.40 1.36 2.89
C LYS A 50 0.16 1.98 4.17
N ALA A 51 -0.32 3.15 4.56
CA ALA A 51 0.12 3.81 5.79
C ALA A 51 -0.21 2.97 7.04
N VAL A 52 -1.38 2.35 7.08
CA VAL A 52 -1.80 1.42 8.15
C VAL A 52 -0.88 0.19 8.18
N ALA A 53 -0.62 -0.43 7.04
CA ALA A 53 0.25 -1.61 6.96
C ALA A 53 1.70 -1.29 7.36
N ASP A 54 2.25 -0.17 6.90
CA ASP A 54 3.59 0.29 7.26
C ASP A 54 3.68 0.64 8.77
N GLY A 55 2.63 1.26 9.33
CA GLY A 55 2.53 1.57 10.75
C GLY A 55 2.51 0.32 11.62
N GLY A 56 1.67 -0.67 11.28
CA GLY A 56 1.61 -1.95 11.95
C GLY A 56 2.92 -2.73 11.88
N LEU A 57 3.56 -2.73 10.70
CA LEU A 57 4.86 -3.34 10.50
C LEU A 57 5.93 -2.70 11.41
N ALA A 58 6.01 -1.37 11.43
CA ALA A 58 6.98 -0.65 12.24
C ALA A 58 6.77 -0.88 13.75
N GLN A 59 5.50 -0.90 14.19
CA GLN A 59 5.16 -1.13 15.59
C GLN A 59 5.55 -2.54 16.04
N VAL A 60 5.23 -3.55 15.23
CA VAL A 60 5.57 -4.94 15.54
C VAL A 60 7.09 -5.14 15.58
N ILE A 61 7.84 -4.54 14.65
CA ILE A 61 9.30 -4.59 14.67
C ILE A 61 9.85 -3.93 15.95
N ALA A 62 9.32 -2.77 16.33
CA ALA A 62 9.75 -2.06 17.53
C ALA A 62 9.47 -2.88 18.80
N ASN A 63 8.29 -3.48 18.92
CA ASN A 63 7.86 -4.26 20.07
C ASN A 63 8.62 -5.59 20.21
N ASN A 64 9.10 -6.16 19.11
CA ASN A 64 9.76 -7.48 19.10
C ASN A 64 11.28 -7.40 18.91
N SER A 65 11.86 -6.21 18.85
CA SER A 65 13.32 -6.06 18.74
C SER A 65 14.05 -6.64 19.96
N GLY A 66 15.23 -7.20 19.73
CA GLY A 66 16.04 -7.81 20.79
C GLY A 66 15.67 -9.25 21.11
N ALA A 67 15.37 -9.54 22.38
CA ALA A 67 15.14 -10.91 22.86
C ALA A 67 13.97 -11.65 22.17
N PRO A 68 12.83 -11.03 21.87
CA PRO A 68 11.75 -11.72 21.15
C PRO A 68 12.19 -12.24 19.78
N PHE A 69 12.84 -11.43 18.95
CA PHE A 69 13.35 -11.88 17.65
C PHE A 69 14.50 -12.87 17.80
N ALA A 70 15.36 -12.69 18.81
CA ALA A 70 16.46 -13.60 19.08
C ALA A 70 15.99 -15.01 19.45
N ASN A 71 14.84 -15.13 20.11
CA ASN A 71 14.29 -16.39 20.58
C ASN A 71 13.14 -16.95 19.74
N LEU A 72 12.83 -16.30 18.60
CA LEU A 72 11.71 -16.71 17.76
C LEU A 72 11.95 -18.11 17.17
N ALA A 73 11.19 -19.09 17.66
CA ALA A 73 11.32 -20.49 17.25
C ALA A 73 10.36 -20.87 16.11
N ALA A 74 9.18 -20.26 16.09
CA ALA A 74 8.12 -20.52 15.13
C ALA A 74 7.47 -19.22 14.68
N SER A 75 6.71 -19.26 13.60
CA SER A 75 5.94 -18.09 13.14
C SER A 75 4.91 -17.69 14.19
N SER A 76 4.74 -16.39 14.38
CA SER A 76 3.75 -15.79 15.27
C SER A 76 2.91 -14.76 14.53
N ILE A 77 1.69 -14.53 15.02
CA ILE A 77 0.75 -13.56 14.45
C ILE A 77 0.54 -12.47 15.48
N ALA A 78 0.56 -11.23 15.04
CA ALA A 78 0.22 -10.05 15.82
C ALA A 78 -0.86 -9.25 15.08
N SER A 79 -1.54 -8.37 15.78
CA SER A 79 -2.52 -7.46 15.18
C SER A 79 -2.31 -6.07 15.76
N GLU A 80 -1.75 -5.19 14.95
CA GLU A 80 -1.44 -3.81 15.33
C GLU A 80 -1.99 -2.84 14.30
N PHE A 81 -2.52 -1.71 14.74
CA PHE A 81 -3.08 -0.66 13.89
C PHE A 81 -4.16 -1.13 12.89
N GLY A 82 -4.92 -2.18 13.23
CA GLY A 82 -5.96 -2.70 12.34
C GLY A 82 -5.43 -3.48 11.12
N SER A 83 -4.17 -3.86 11.14
CA SER A 83 -3.55 -4.78 10.18
C SER A 83 -3.11 -6.08 10.87
N GLU A 84 -3.01 -7.16 10.13
CA GLU A 84 -2.50 -8.44 10.61
C GLU A 84 -1.02 -8.56 10.25
N GLN A 85 -0.19 -8.86 11.23
CA GLN A 85 1.23 -9.09 11.02
C GLN A 85 1.57 -10.56 11.24
N VAL A 86 2.39 -11.10 10.35
CA VAL A 86 2.98 -12.43 10.50
C VAL A 86 4.49 -12.28 10.61
N ILE A 87 5.04 -12.80 11.69
CA ILE A 87 6.47 -12.80 12.00
C ILE A 87 6.98 -14.19 11.73
N THR A 88 7.90 -14.35 10.79
CA THR A 88 8.38 -15.65 10.35
C THR A 88 9.89 -15.74 10.48
N PRO A 89 10.44 -16.70 11.27
CA PRO A 89 11.88 -16.92 11.33
C PRO A 89 12.40 -17.48 10.02
N LEU A 90 13.58 -17.01 9.58
CA LEU A 90 14.26 -17.52 8.38
C LEU A 90 15.62 -18.14 8.75
N PRO A 91 15.94 -19.31 8.20
CA PRO A 91 15.08 -20.20 7.40
C PRO A 91 13.96 -20.83 8.26
N LEU A 92 12.90 -21.26 7.62
CA LEU A 92 11.75 -21.91 8.30
C LEU A 92 12.17 -23.20 9.03
N THR A 93 13.16 -23.90 8.46
CA THR A 93 13.71 -25.15 9.00
C THR A 93 15.24 -25.09 8.95
N GLY A 94 15.90 -25.77 9.89
CA GLY A 94 17.35 -25.87 9.94
C GLY A 94 18.03 -24.86 10.85
N VAL A 95 19.30 -24.55 10.55
CA VAL A 95 20.13 -23.64 11.36
C VAL A 95 19.61 -22.22 11.19
N LYS A 96 19.21 -21.61 12.31
CA LYS A 96 18.64 -20.26 12.34
C LYS A 96 19.71 -19.17 12.50
N ASP A 97 20.86 -19.51 13.05
CA ASP A 97 21.93 -18.58 13.27
C ASP A 97 22.84 -18.52 12.04
N VAL A 98 22.93 -17.35 11.44
CA VAL A 98 23.68 -17.09 10.22
C VAL A 98 24.69 -15.96 10.44
N GLY A 99 25.68 -15.87 9.58
CA GLY A 99 26.61 -14.72 9.61
C GLY A 99 25.87 -13.41 9.39
N CYS A 100 26.17 -12.43 10.22
CA CYS A 100 25.59 -11.09 10.11
C CYS A 100 26.08 -10.38 8.84
N GLN A 101 25.17 -9.75 8.11
CA GLN A 101 25.53 -9.05 6.86
C GLN A 101 25.67 -7.53 7.03
N ARG A 102 25.05 -6.96 8.05
CA ARG A 102 24.93 -5.51 8.22
C ARG A 102 25.64 -4.94 9.44
N THR A 103 26.35 -5.76 10.19
CA THR A 103 27.06 -5.29 11.40
C THR A 103 28.57 -5.41 11.23
N ALA A 104 29.29 -4.37 11.64
CA ALA A 104 30.75 -4.39 11.72
C ALA A 104 31.28 -5.30 12.83
N ASN A 105 30.43 -5.68 13.80
CA ASN A 105 30.79 -6.52 14.95
C ASN A 105 30.76 -8.03 14.62
N ALA A 106 30.37 -8.39 13.40
CA ALA A 106 30.30 -9.79 12.93
C ALA A 106 31.67 -10.40 12.61
N THR A 107 32.73 -9.83 13.09
CA THR A 107 34.10 -10.19 12.66
C THR A 107 34.72 -11.25 13.54
N GLY A 108 35.05 -12.37 12.94
CA GLY A 108 36.25 -13.18 13.23
C GLY A 108 36.23 -14.10 14.44
N ALA A 109 35.43 -13.87 15.46
CA ALA A 109 35.48 -14.66 16.69
C ALA A 109 34.29 -15.62 16.87
N ASN A 110 33.37 -15.70 15.91
CA ASN A 110 32.12 -16.48 15.99
C ASN A 110 31.30 -16.24 17.27
N LEU A 111 31.49 -15.11 17.94
CA LEU A 111 30.78 -14.74 19.16
C LEU A 111 29.41 -14.11 18.88
N VAL A 112 29.24 -13.55 17.69
CA VAL A 112 28.02 -12.89 17.26
C VAL A 112 27.56 -13.52 15.97
N SER A 113 26.35 -14.04 15.99
CA SER A 113 25.58 -14.48 14.80
C SER A 113 24.33 -13.62 14.64
N CYS A 114 23.64 -13.82 13.58
CA CYS A 114 22.38 -13.11 13.31
C CYS A 114 21.25 -14.08 13.03
N ARG A 115 20.07 -13.75 13.56
CA ARG A 115 18.81 -14.38 13.17
C ARG A 115 18.10 -13.47 12.20
N ARG A 116 17.58 -14.06 11.12
CA ARG A 116 16.77 -13.37 10.14
C ARG A 116 15.31 -13.67 10.38
N VAL A 117 14.53 -12.63 10.35
CA VAL A 117 13.08 -12.69 10.53
C VAL A 117 12.44 -11.92 9.41
N GLU A 118 11.43 -12.49 8.78
CA GLU A 118 10.54 -11.76 7.88
C GLU A 118 9.30 -11.34 8.65
N VAL A 119 8.94 -10.08 8.53
CA VAL A 119 7.70 -9.54 9.09
C VAL A 119 6.86 -9.05 7.92
N THR A 120 5.67 -9.61 7.76
CA THR A 120 4.68 -9.15 6.80
C THR A 120 3.54 -8.47 7.53
N SER A 121 2.99 -7.41 6.96
CA SER A 121 1.80 -6.72 7.47
C SER A 121 0.77 -6.63 6.37
N THR A 122 -0.42 -7.15 6.63
CA THR A 122 -1.52 -7.24 5.66
C THR A 122 -2.73 -6.46 6.16
N VAL A 123 -3.29 -5.65 5.28
CA VAL A 123 -4.50 -4.87 5.54
C VAL A 123 -5.49 -5.01 4.38
N GLY A 124 -6.78 -5.10 4.72
CA GLY A 124 -7.87 -5.03 3.76
C GLY A 124 -8.23 -3.57 3.46
N PHE A 125 -8.64 -3.27 2.23
CA PHE A 125 -9.14 -1.95 1.84
C PHE A 125 -10.24 -2.06 0.78
N GLY A 126 -10.89 -0.93 0.52
CA GLY A 126 -11.99 -0.87 -0.45
C GLY A 126 -13.32 -1.37 0.11
N ARG A 127 -14.32 -1.45 -0.78
CA ARG A 127 -15.65 -1.89 -0.41
C ARG A 127 -15.59 -3.33 0.13
N GLU A 128 -16.14 -3.57 1.34
CA GLU A 128 -16.19 -4.89 1.98
C GLU A 128 -14.83 -5.57 2.16
N ASN A 129 -13.74 -4.78 2.23
CA ASN A 129 -12.36 -5.27 2.33
C ASN A 129 -11.94 -6.26 1.23
N LEU A 130 -12.50 -6.10 0.02
CA LEU A 130 -12.17 -6.95 -1.13
C LEU A 130 -10.76 -6.71 -1.68
N GLY A 131 -10.18 -5.55 -1.42
CA GLY A 131 -8.77 -5.27 -1.70
C GLY A 131 -7.89 -5.74 -0.55
N SER A 132 -6.72 -6.28 -0.85
CA SER A 132 -5.70 -6.64 0.13
C SER A 132 -4.36 -6.02 -0.26
N LEU A 133 -3.66 -5.47 0.72
CA LEU A 133 -2.31 -4.94 0.55
C LEU A 133 -1.42 -5.54 1.62
N THR A 134 -0.29 -6.09 1.18
CA THR A 134 0.72 -6.65 2.08
C THR A 134 2.03 -5.92 1.87
N VAL A 135 2.66 -5.52 2.96
CA VAL A 135 4.04 -5.02 3.01
C VAL A 135 4.89 -6.01 3.78
N ALA A 136 6.16 -6.13 3.41
CA ALA A 136 7.09 -7.05 4.05
C ALA A 136 8.42 -6.35 4.36
N ALA A 137 9.04 -6.71 5.48
CA ALA A 137 10.37 -6.28 5.84
C ALA A 137 11.18 -7.46 6.39
N GLY A 138 12.45 -7.54 5.99
CA GLY A 138 13.43 -8.43 6.58
C GLY A 138 14.16 -7.74 7.73
N VAL A 139 14.20 -8.40 8.87
CA VAL A 139 14.91 -7.94 10.07
C VAL A 139 16.06 -8.90 10.36
N GLU A 140 17.22 -8.33 10.67
CA GLU A 140 18.38 -9.08 11.11
C GLU A 140 18.66 -8.72 12.58
N GLN A 141 18.48 -9.69 13.47
CA GLN A 141 18.69 -9.54 14.90
C GLN A 141 20.02 -10.19 15.30
N GLN A 142 20.92 -9.42 15.90
CA GLN A 142 22.15 -9.96 16.46
C GLN A 142 21.87 -10.83 17.69
N VAL A 143 22.51 -11.97 17.75
CA VAL A 143 22.47 -12.91 18.87
C VAL A 143 23.90 -13.30 19.24
N LEU A 144 24.12 -13.51 20.54
CA LEU A 144 25.36 -14.09 21.01
C LEU A 144 25.29 -15.61 20.74
N THR A 145 26.28 -16.13 20.03
CA THR A 145 26.47 -17.57 19.91
C THR A 145 26.91 -18.09 21.26
N GLY A 146 25.96 -18.60 22.04
CA GLY A 146 26.28 -19.38 23.24
C GLY A 146 26.87 -20.72 22.82
N ASN A 147 28.04 -20.99 23.27
CA ASN A 147 28.66 -22.30 23.17
C ASN A 147 28.00 -23.27 24.17
#